data_1a5747a722c768d323c960f46976b7ba
#
_entry.id   1a5747a722c768d323c960f46976b7ba
#
_cell.length_a   1.000
_cell.length_b   1.000
_cell.length_c   1.000
_cell.angle_alpha   90.00
_cell.angle_beta   90.00
_cell.angle_gamma   90.00
#
_symmetry.space_group_name_H-M   'P 1'
#
loop_
_entity.id
_entity.type
_entity.pdbx_description
1 polymer ?
#
loop_
_entity_poly.entity_id
_entity_poly.type
_entity_poly.pdbx_seq_one_letter_code
_entity_poly.pdbx_strand_id
1 'polypeptide(L)'
;NPNRYKQHGFYFNADNCIACHACEAACSEKNDNPAHIAFRSVGFVEGGTYPAYQRINISMACNHCDDPVCLKGCPTRAYTKYAEYGAVIQDPDICFGCGYCTWVCPYNAPQLDPVKGQVTKCNMCVDRLEVGLKPACVAACLGNALDFGVTEHIPPNRSQAETEIPGFPSSDITHPNIRFQQKRTPQRDMTRVDDAVVKYHRDESSGKFTPTLDAKKGDKREWNFARLLGSHENAHIAFTLSIQTVMGAFVVLLGGYFIEPLQSLAGSTAIIPMLIIMLMLAGYGLFKLNMHLGKPHRFYRGFYNLRHSPVSREIAGVSAFFTGLLGFTFFSFFDAEITQLLRTMFAAIGLFGVIFGGYFMYKLYRIEARPFWNHWYTAATFGSTALVLGSLFTLLMVITFATLDNSLGFFLLSITAFGLLLE
;
A
#
# COMPACT_ATOMS: atom_id res chain seq x y z
N ASN A 1 36.96 -6.76 -4.85
CA ASN A 1 36.71 -5.45 -4.25
C ASN A 1 36.84 -5.54 -2.72
N PRO A 2 37.82 -4.84 -2.08
CA PRO A 2 38.08 -4.93 -0.62
C PRO A 2 36.89 -4.42 0.22
N ASN A 3 35.97 -3.69 -0.37
CA ASN A 3 34.79 -3.14 0.30
C ASN A 3 33.50 -3.94 -0.01
N ARG A 4 33.59 -5.14 -0.58
CA ARG A 4 32.44 -5.94 -1.03
C ARG A 4 31.41 -6.22 0.08
N TYR A 5 31.85 -6.43 1.32
CA TYR A 5 30.97 -6.75 2.44
C TYR A 5 30.66 -5.55 3.34
N LYS A 6 30.73 -4.34 2.79
CA LYS A 6 30.33 -3.11 3.48
C LYS A 6 29.05 -2.55 2.87
N GLN A 7 28.28 -1.82 3.67
CA GLN A 7 27.11 -1.12 3.16
C GLN A 7 27.53 0.00 2.22
N HIS A 8 27.03 -0.03 1.00
CA HIS A 8 27.23 1.03 0.02
C HIS A 8 25.95 1.87 -0.12
N GLY A 9 26.14 3.10 -0.58
CA GLY A 9 25.06 4.04 -0.80
C GLY A 9 25.43 5.15 -1.76
N PHE A 10 24.47 6.00 -2.01
CA PHE A 10 24.62 7.17 -2.89
C PHE A 10 24.95 8.41 -2.07
N TYR A 11 25.75 9.29 -2.66
CA TYR A 11 25.98 10.66 -2.20
C TYR A 11 25.39 11.61 -3.24
N PHE A 12 24.61 12.56 -2.79
CA PHE A 12 23.96 13.51 -3.68
C PHE A 12 24.15 14.94 -3.19
N ASN A 13 24.72 15.80 -4.06
CA ASN A 13 24.84 17.22 -3.84
C ASN A 13 23.83 17.97 -4.70
N ALA A 14 22.75 18.46 -4.06
CA ALA A 14 21.70 19.18 -4.74
C ALA A 14 22.16 20.51 -5.37
N ASP A 15 23.20 21.15 -4.82
CA ASP A 15 23.73 22.40 -5.33
C ASP A 15 24.47 22.25 -6.67
N ASN A 16 25.04 21.07 -6.91
CA ASN A 16 25.75 20.74 -8.14
C ASN A 16 24.85 20.13 -9.22
N CYS A 17 23.61 19.77 -8.87
CA CYS A 17 22.69 19.13 -9.81
C CYS A 17 22.08 20.16 -10.75
N ILE A 18 22.36 20.03 -12.05
CA ILE A 18 21.83 20.89 -13.12
C ILE A 18 20.61 20.30 -13.83
N ALA A 19 20.06 19.20 -13.33
CA ALA A 19 18.93 18.49 -13.94
C ALA A 19 19.14 18.09 -15.42
N CYS A 20 20.34 17.66 -15.77
CA CYS A 20 20.68 17.29 -17.16
C CYS A 20 20.13 15.91 -17.59
N HIS A 21 19.55 15.14 -16.68
CA HIS A 21 18.99 13.79 -16.90
C HIS A 21 19.98 12.72 -17.39
N ALA A 22 21.27 13.01 -17.51
CA ALA A 22 22.29 12.02 -17.94
C ALA A 22 22.30 10.76 -17.06
N CYS A 23 22.06 10.91 -15.75
CA CYS A 23 21.99 9.78 -14.82
C CYS A 23 20.76 8.88 -15.06
N GLU A 24 19.63 9.42 -15.52
CA GLU A 24 18.45 8.65 -15.91
C GLU A 24 18.72 7.88 -17.20
N ALA A 25 19.22 8.56 -18.24
CA ALA A 25 19.54 7.96 -19.53
C ALA A 25 20.52 6.80 -19.37
N ALA A 26 21.65 7.03 -18.67
CA ALA A 26 22.65 5.98 -18.43
C ALA A 26 22.13 4.82 -17.58
N CYS A 27 21.21 5.08 -16.65
CA CYS A 27 20.58 4.03 -15.86
C CYS A 27 19.63 3.18 -16.72
N SER A 28 18.83 3.82 -17.55
CA SER A 28 17.86 3.15 -18.42
C SER A 28 18.57 2.33 -19.49
N GLU A 29 19.59 2.88 -20.14
CA GLU A 29 20.43 2.20 -21.13
C GLU A 29 21.11 0.97 -20.55
N LYS A 30 21.78 1.12 -19.38
CA LYS A 30 22.50 0.04 -18.71
C LYS A 30 21.58 -1.13 -18.31
N ASN A 31 20.32 -0.86 -17.91
CA ASN A 31 19.40 -1.87 -17.39
C ASN A 31 18.33 -2.29 -18.41
N ASP A 32 18.43 -1.83 -19.66
CA ASP A 32 17.45 -2.09 -20.72
C ASP A 32 16.00 -1.82 -20.23
N ASN A 33 15.83 -0.65 -19.60
CA ASN A 33 14.53 -0.27 -19.06
C ASN A 33 13.60 0.15 -20.19
N PRO A 34 12.37 -0.39 -20.24
CA PRO A 34 11.37 0.13 -21.18
C PRO A 34 11.00 1.59 -20.82
N ALA A 35 10.48 2.33 -21.79
CA ALA A 35 10.21 3.76 -21.65
C ALA A 35 9.29 4.15 -20.47
N HIS A 36 8.46 3.22 -19.99
CA HIS A 36 7.57 3.43 -18.86
C HIS A 36 8.17 3.06 -17.48
N ILE A 37 9.44 2.61 -17.45
CA ILE A 37 10.16 2.25 -16.23
C ILE A 37 11.42 3.10 -16.06
N ALA A 38 11.54 3.79 -14.93
CA ALA A 38 12.72 4.55 -14.59
C ALA A 38 13.27 4.15 -13.23
N PHE A 39 14.44 3.48 -13.17
CA PHE A 39 15.08 3.13 -11.90
C PHE A 39 15.68 4.33 -11.19
N ARG A 40 15.95 5.39 -11.91
CA ARG A 40 16.36 6.69 -11.40
C ARG A 40 15.57 7.78 -12.11
N SER A 41 15.12 8.76 -11.34
CA SER A 41 14.36 9.90 -11.83
C SER A 41 14.94 11.20 -11.31
N VAL A 42 14.98 12.22 -12.16
CA VAL A 42 15.36 13.59 -11.81
C VAL A 42 14.11 14.46 -11.81
N GLY A 43 13.91 15.15 -10.72
CA GLY A 43 12.84 16.11 -10.55
C GLY A 43 13.37 17.36 -9.85
N PHE A 44 12.48 18.28 -9.55
CA PHE A 44 12.83 19.46 -8.79
C PHE A 44 11.66 19.94 -7.94
N VAL A 45 12.00 20.75 -6.93
CA VAL A 45 11.07 21.55 -6.15
C VAL A 45 11.47 23.02 -6.29
N GLU A 46 10.51 23.90 -6.23
CA GLU A 46 10.75 25.34 -6.37
C GLU A 46 9.93 26.14 -5.35
N GLY A 47 10.41 27.31 -4.99
CA GLY A 47 9.75 28.20 -4.05
C GLY A 47 10.30 29.61 -4.12
N GLY A 48 9.58 30.53 -3.44
CA GLY A 48 9.88 31.96 -3.45
C GLY A 48 9.32 32.67 -4.67
N THR A 49 9.56 33.99 -4.71
CA THR A 49 9.19 34.91 -5.81
C THR A 49 10.41 35.70 -6.23
N TYR A 50 10.42 36.11 -7.50
CA TYR A 50 11.53 36.95 -7.97
C TYR A 50 11.71 38.23 -7.11
N PRO A 51 12.97 38.57 -6.71
CA PRO A 51 14.25 37.94 -7.07
C PRO A 51 14.70 36.78 -6.16
N ALA A 52 13.94 36.41 -5.15
CA ALA A 52 14.31 35.36 -4.18
C ALA A 52 13.78 33.95 -4.56
N TYR A 53 13.60 33.72 -5.86
CA TYR A 53 13.19 32.41 -6.36
C TYR A 53 14.31 31.37 -6.20
N GLN A 54 13.95 30.18 -5.75
CA GLN A 54 14.85 29.03 -5.63
C GLN A 54 14.29 27.80 -6.30
N ARG A 55 15.17 27.04 -6.93
CA ARG A 55 14.92 25.71 -7.47
C ARG A 55 15.97 24.75 -6.95
N ILE A 56 15.52 23.59 -6.43
CA ILE A 56 16.37 22.51 -5.96
C ILE A 56 16.07 21.29 -6.80
N ASN A 57 17.08 20.82 -7.55
CA ASN A 57 16.99 19.62 -8.36
C ASN A 57 17.30 18.40 -7.49
N ILE A 58 16.61 17.29 -7.73
CA ILE A 58 16.71 16.06 -6.93
C ILE A 58 16.81 14.88 -7.88
N SER A 59 17.83 14.04 -7.71
CA SER A 59 17.97 12.77 -8.43
C SER A 59 17.72 11.61 -7.48
N MET A 60 16.64 10.88 -7.69
CA MET A 60 16.17 9.81 -6.80
C MET A 60 16.23 8.44 -7.47
N ALA A 61 16.55 7.42 -6.66
CA ALA A 61 16.51 6.01 -7.03
C ALA A 61 16.21 5.17 -5.79
N CYS A 62 16.32 3.85 -5.88
CA CYS A 62 16.31 2.98 -4.70
C CYS A 62 17.52 3.29 -3.80
N ASN A 63 17.24 3.50 -2.51
CA ASN A 63 18.27 3.81 -1.52
C ASN A 63 18.85 2.57 -0.81
N HIS A 64 18.44 1.37 -1.18
CA HIS A 64 18.90 0.10 -0.61
C HIS A 64 18.96 0.11 0.92
N CYS A 65 17.88 0.57 1.54
CA CYS A 65 17.70 0.89 2.95
C CYS A 65 18.21 -0.22 3.90
N ASP A 66 18.60 0.17 5.12
CA ASP A 66 18.98 -0.80 6.16
C ASP A 66 17.75 -1.51 6.72
N ASP A 67 16.62 -0.80 6.81
CA ASP A 67 15.33 -1.35 7.16
C ASP A 67 14.34 -1.28 5.98
N PRO A 68 14.46 -2.21 4.98
CA PRO A 68 13.71 -2.11 3.75
C PRO A 68 12.24 -2.54 3.94
N VAL A 69 11.32 -1.56 4.01
CA VAL A 69 9.87 -1.80 4.10
C VAL A 69 9.30 -2.60 2.92
N CYS A 70 9.91 -2.49 1.75
CA CYS A 70 9.54 -3.30 0.57
C CYS A 70 9.82 -4.79 0.79
N LEU A 71 10.91 -5.16 1.47
CA LEU A 71 11.25 -6.53 1.83
C LEU A 71 10.28 -7.06 2.90
N LYS A 72 10.06 -6.28 3.97
CA LYS A 72 9.15 -6.66 5.05
C LYS A 72 7.71 -6.83 4.56
N GLY A 73 7.25 -5.89 3.72
CA GLY A 73 5.90 -5.88 3.20
C GLY A 73 5.62 -6.93 2.12
N CYS A 74 6.65 -7.49 1.48
CA CYS A 74 6.46 -8.41 0.36
C CYS A 74 5.85 -9.75 0.80
N PRO A 75 4.66 -10.13 0.30
CA PRO A 75 4.01 -11.38 0.70
C PRO A 75 4.71 -12.63 0.15
N THR A 76 5.36 -12.54 -1.01
CA THR A 76 6.02 -13.66 -1.67
C THR A 76 7.49 -13.81 -1.27
N ARG A 77 8.04 -12.88 -0.46
CA ARG A 77 9.47 -12.79 -0.13
C ARG A 77 10.38 -12.63 -1.36
N ALA A 78 9.92 -11.89 -2.36
CA ALA A 78 10.68 -11.63 -3.58
C ALA A 78 11.87 -10.68 -3.38
N TYR A 79 12.08 -10.12 -2.20
CA TYR A 79 13.19 -9.24 -1.91
C TYR A 79 14.21 -9.90 -0.99
N THR A 80 15.49 -9.69 -1.31
CA THR A 80 16.62 -10.11 -0.49
C THR A 80 17.58 -8.94 -0.30
N LYS A 81 18.01 -8.71 0.95
CA LYS A 81 19.12 -7.78 1.24
C LYS A 81 20.40 -8.62 1.33
N TYR A 82 21.30 -8.40 0.39
CA TYR A 82 22.57 -9.11 0.31
C TYR A 82 23.64 -8.42 1.15
N ALA A 83 24.49 -9.22 1.77
CA ALA A 83 25.65 -8.69 2.51
C ALA A 83 26.65 -8.01 1.58
N GLU A 84 26.71 -8.44 0.32
CA GLU A 84 27.50 -7.83 -0.72
C GLU A 84 26.93 -6.45 -1.06
N TYR A 85 27.69 -5.42 -0.78
CA TYR A 85 27.36 -4.01 -1.00
C TYR A 85 26.11 -3.52 -0.24
N GLY A 86 25.42 -4.37 0.54
CA GLY A 86 24.14 -4.06 1.18
C GLY A 86 22.97 -3.88 0.18
N ALA A 87 23.09 -4.50 -0.99
CA ALA A 87 22.10 -4.37 -2.05
C ALA A 87 20.78 -5.06 -1.68
N VAL A 88 19.66 -4.34 -1.80
CA VAL A 88 18.31 -4.91 -1.72
C VAL A 88 17.88 -5.22 -3.13
N ILE A 89 17.77 -6.50 -3.47
CA ILE A 89 17.43 -6.98 -4.83
C ILE A 89 16.05 -7.62 -4.82
N GLN A 90 15.31 -7.41 -5.90
CA GLN A 90 14.02 -8.02 -6.15
C GLN A 90 14.19 -9.15 -7.16
N ASP A 91 13.62 -10.31 -6.83
CA ASP A 91 13.59 -11.50 -7.70
C ASP A 91 12.28 -11.53 -8.51
N PRO A 92 12.34 -11.40 -9.84
CA PRO A 92 11.16 -11.40 -10.69
C PRO A 92 10.47 -12.79 -10.74
N ASP A 93 11.21 -13.89 -10.51
CA ASP A 93 10.64 -15.24 -10.58
C ASP A 93 9.81 -15.60 -9.35
N ILE A 94 10.05 -14.92 -8.24
CA ILE A 94 9.27 -15.06 -7.01
C ILE A 94 8.08 -14.09 -7.00
N CYS A 95 8.21 -12.92 -7.63
CA CYS A 95 7.20 -11.89 -7.65
C CYS A 95 5.90 -12.32 -8.35
N PHE A 96 4.75 -11.98 -7.78
CA PHE A 96 3.44 -12.18 -8.43
C PHE A 96 2.75 -10.86 -8.83
N GLY A 97 3.41 -9.71 -8.62
CA GLY A 97 2.96 -8.44 -9.16
C GLY A 97 1.80 -7.76 -8.40
N CYS A 98 1.71 -7.90 -7.08
CA CYS A 98 0.66 -7.23 -6.29
C CYS A 98 0.85 -5.71 -6.12
N GLY A 99 2.03 -5.18 -6.41
CA GLY A 99 2.30 -3.74 -6.31
C GLY A 99 2.46 -3.17 -4.89
N TYR A 100 2.23 -3.92 -3.82
CA TYR A 100 2.27 -3.38 -2.45
C TYR A 100 3.58 -2.67 -2.08
N CYS A 101 4.72 -3.17 -2.58
CA CYS A 101 6.02 -2.55 -2.37
C CYS A 101 6.13 -1.14 -2.99
N THR A 102 5.30 -0.79 -4.00
CA THR A 102 5.24 0.56 -4.56
C THR A 102 4.51 1.53 -3.61
N TRP A 103 3.60 1.03 -2.79
CA TRP A 103 2.85 1.83 -1.82
C TRP A 103 3.68 2.12 -0.57
N VAL A 104 4.37 1.10 -0.04
CA VAL A 104 5.13 1.23 1.21
C VAL A 104 6.47 1.93 1.05
N CYS A 105 7.03 1.98 -0.16
CA CYS A 105 8.30 2.66 -0.40
C CYS A 105 8.11 4.19 -0.38
N PRO A 106 8.75 4.92 0.54
CA PRO A 106 8.62 6.36 0.61
C PRO A 106 9.31 7.08 -0.57
N TYR A 107 10.18 6.37 -1.31
CA TYR A 107 10.97 6.92 -2.43
C TYR A 107 10.38 6.57 -3.80
N ASN A 108 9.25 5.87 -3.87
CA ASN A 108 8.65 5.35 -5.10
C ASN A 108 9.62 4.55 -6.00
N ALA A 109 10.59 3.87 -5.38
CA ALA A 109 11.65 3.18 -6.12
C ALA A 109 11.19 1.86 -6.78
N PRO A 110 10.37 1.00 -6.16
CA PRO A 110 9.75 -0.14 -6.86
C PRO A 110 8.70 0.36 -7.86
N GLN A 111 8.71 -0.16 -9.07
CA GLN A 111 7.75 0.17 -10.12
C GLN A 111 7.12 -1.10 -10.66
N LEU A 112 5.80 -1.10 -10.82
CA LEU A 112 5.06 -2.20 -11.44
C LEU A 112 5.18 -2.07 -12.96
N ASP A 113 5.75 -3.07 -13.58
CA ASP A 113 5.76 -3.20 -15.05
C ASP A 113 4.47 -3.90 -15.47
N PRO A 114 3.52 -3.21 -16.11
CA PRO A 114 2.24 -3.80 -16.50
C PRO A 114 2.40 -4.84 -17.64
N VAL A 115 3.47 -4.74 -18.44
CA VAL A 115 3.73 -5.66 -19.54
C VAL A 115 4.27 -7.00 -19.00
N LYS A 116 5.23 -6.93 -18.08
CA LYS A 116 5.80 -8.13 -17.45
C LYS A 116 4.92 -8.68 -16.32
N GLY A 117 4.00 -7.87 -15.78
CA GLY A 117 3.17 -8.20 -14.61
C GLY A 117 4.00 -8.43 -13.35
N GLN A 118 5.06 -7.67 -13.16
CA GLN A 118 6.01 -7.82 -12.06
C GLN A 118 6.55 -6.47 -11.64
N VAL A 119 6.97 -6.37 -10.37
CA VAL A 119 7.67 -5.17 -9.92
C VAL A 119 9.14 -5.26 -10.29
N THR A 120 9.70 -4.12 -10.65
CA THR A 120 11.13 -3.95 -10.92
C THR A 120 11.67 -2.73 -10.20
N LYS A 121 12.99 -2.67 -9.97
CA LYS A 121 13.66 -1.53 -9.35
C LYS A 121 15.17 -1.57 -9.55
N CYS A 122 15.85 -0.48 -9.16
CA CYS A 122 17.31 -0.40 -9.15
C CYS A 122 17.95 -1.62 -8.47
N ASN A 123 18.96 -2.19 -9.11
CA ASN A 123 19.76 -3.33 -8.65
C ASN A 123 21.12 -2.91 -8.08
N MET A 124 21.36 -1.62 -7.81
CA MET A 124 22.63 -1.04 -7.36
C MET A 124 23.77 -1.20 -8.39
N CYS A 125 23.49 -1.67 -9.60
CA CYS A 125 24.51 -2.04 -10.60
C CYS A 125 25.57 -2.98 -10.03
N VAL A 126 25.17 -4.02 -9.29
CA VAL A 126 26.11 -4.95 -8.60
C VAL A 126 27.11 -5.55 -9.57
N ASP A 127 26.68 -5.88 -10.80
CA ASP A 127 27.54 -6.37 -11.86
C ASP A 127 28.72 -5.44 -12.19
N ARG A 128 28.48 -4.12 -12.17
CA ARG A 128 29.52 -3.14 -12.37
C ARG A 128 30.45 -3.01 -11.14
N LEU A 129 29.85 -3.08 -9.94
CA LEU A 129 30.63 -3.02 -8.69
C LEU A 129 31.59 -4.19 -8.54
N GLU A 130 31.21 -5.38 -8.99
CA GLU A 130 32.07 -6.58 -8.97
C GLU A 130 33.35 -6.39 -9.80
N VAL A 131 33.27 -5.68 -10.91
CA VAL A 131 34.43 -5.36 -11.76
C VAL A 131 35.10 -4.00 -11.39
N GLY A 132 34.75 -3.42 -10.24
CA GLY A 132 35.37 -2.19 -9.74
C GLY A 132 34.86 -0.89 -10.38
N LEU A 133 33.79 -0.93 -11.15
CA LEU A 133 33.19 0.24 -11.79
C LEU A 133 32.11 0.86 -10.89
N LYS A 134 31.92 2.17 -10.96
CA LYS A 134 30.80 2.87 -10.33
C LYS A 134 29.48 2.52 -11.04
N PRO A 135 28.32 2.65 -10.34
CA PRO A 135 27.02 2.55 -10.98
C PRO A 135 26.90 3.48 -12.21
N ALA A 136 26.19 3.04 -13.24
CA ALA A 136 26.09 3.76 -14.51
C ALA A 136 25.61 5.22 -14.34
N CYS A 137 24.59 5.43 -13.47
CA CYS A 137 24.06 6.76 -13.19
C CYS A 137 25.10 7.69 -12.52
N VAL A 138 26.00 7.15 -11.71
CA VAL A 138 27.07 7.91 -11.06
C VAL A 138 28.18 8.26 -12.07
N ALA A 139 28.56 7.27 -12.88
CA ALA A 139 29.59 7.46 -13.91
C ALA A 139 29.19 8.52 -14.97
N ALA A 140 27.87 8.68 -15.22
CA ALA A 140 27.34 9.65 -16.18
C ALA A 140 27.08 11.03 -15.58
N CYS A 141 27.31 11.26 -14.29
CA CYS A 141 27.01 12.54 -13.65
C CYS A 141 28.03 13.62 -13.99
N LEU A 142 27.70 14.49 -14.94
CA LEU A 142 28.59 15.55 -15.45
C LEU A 142 28.95 16.60 -14.39
N GLY A 143 28.02 16.93 -13.50
CA GLY A 143 28.20 17.94 -12.44
C GLY A 143 28.82 17.38 -11.15
N ASN A 144 29.20 16.10 -11.10
CA ASN A 144 29.64 15.42 -9.88
C ASN A 144 28.64 15.62 -8.70
N ALA A 145 27.36 15.79 -9.04
CA ALA A 145 26.30 15.91 -8.06
C ALA A 145 25.96 14.55 -7.43
N LEU A 146 26.14 13.46 -8.17
CA LEU A 146 25.88 12.10 -7.74
C LEU A 146 27.17 11.31 -7.61
N ASP A 147 27.40 10.71 -6.44
CA ASP A 147 28.51 9.82 -6.19
C ASP A 147 28.05 8.54 -5.47
N PHE A 148 28.97 7.58 -5.29
CA PHE A 148 28.68 6.28 -4.71
C PHE A 148 29.88 5.74 -3.96
N GLY A 149 29.66 5.14 -2.79
CA GLY A 149 30.73 4.57 -1.97
C GLY A 149 30.20 3.87 -0.72
N VAL A 150 31.11 3.48 0.14
CA VAL A 150 30.79 2.90 1.46
C VAL A 150 30.17 3.99 2.34
N THR A 151 28.98 3.76 2.85
CA THR A 151 28.26 4.77 3.65
C THR A 151 28.88 5.05 5.00
N GLU A 152 29.66 4.11 5.55
CA GLU A 152 30.41 4.28 6.81
C GLU A 152 31.61 5.22 6.68
N HIS A 153 32.12 5.42 5.46
CA HIS A 153 33.27 6.26 5.16
C HIS A 153 32.82 7.57 4.49
N ILE A 154 32.07 8.39 5.21
CA ILE A 154 31.75 9.74 4.76
C ILE A 154 33.02 10.55 4.75
N PRO A 155 33.52 11.06 3.61
CA PRO A 155 34.68 11.94 3.60
C PRO A 155 34.43 13.16 4.51
N PRO A 156 35.40 13.61 5.30
CA PRO A 156 35.22 14.73 6.24
C PRO A 156 34.78 16.03 5.59
N ASN A 157 35.05 16.20 4.29
CA ASN A 157 34.61 17.36 3.48
C ASN A 157 33.20 17.25 2.94
N ARG A 158 32.53 16.10 3.14
CA ARG A 158 31.12 15.87 2.79
C ARG A 158 30.33 15.66 4.07
N SER A 159 30.26 16.67 4.90
CA SER A 159 29.37 16.66 6.07
C SER A 159 27.96 16.42 5.60
N GLN A 160 27.33 15.45 6.19
CA GLN A 160 25.94 15.17 5.94
C GLN A 160 25.13 16.32 6.53
N ALA A 161 24.59 17.19 5.70
CA ALA A 161 23.52 18.06 6.13
C ALA A 161 22.28 17.21 6.38
N GLU A 162 21.58 17.45 7.46
CA GLU A 162 20.21 16.96 7.60
C GLU A 162 19.45 17.33 6.34
N THR A 163 18.63 16.39 5.82
CA THR A 163 17.93 16.59 4.57
C THR A 163 16.88 17.66 4.74
N GLU A 164 17.20 18.89 4.37
CA GLU A 164 16.24 19.99 4.25
C GLU A 164 15.52 20.00 2.88
N ILE A 165 15.61 18.92 2.11
CA ILE A 165 14.96 18.83 0.80
C ILE A 165 13.47 18.57 0.99
N PRO A 166 12.59 19.50 0.54
CA PRO A 166 11.14 19.32 0.66
C PRO A 166 10.69 18.05 -0.05
N GLY A 167 9.82 17.28 0.63
CA GLY A 167 9.27 16.03 0.09
C GLY A 167 10.22 14.83 0.18
N PHE A 168 11.42 14.98 0.75
CA PHE A 168 12.21 13.81 1.11
C PHE A 168 11.68 13.19 2.40
N PRO A 169 11.38 11.89 2.40
CA PRO A 169 10.80 11.20 3.56
C PRO A 169 11.79 11.15 4.74
N SER A 170 11.25 11.06 5.97
CA SER A 170 12.07 10.87 7.17
C SER A 170 12.95 9.63 7.05
N SER A 171 14.21 9.75 7.44
CA SER A 171 15.16 8.64 7.49
C SER A 171 14.74 7.52 8.44
N ASP A 172 13.91 7.85 9.45
CA ASP A 172 13.47 6.92 10.49
C ASP A 172 12.56 5.81 9.96
N ILE A 173 11.91 6.04 8.80
CA ILE A 173 10.99 5.05 8.19
C ILE A 173 11.74 3.82 7.67
N THR A 174 12.93 4.01 7.09
CA THR A 174 13.61 2.93 6.35
C THR A 174 15.13 2.91 6.54
N HIS A 175 15.71 3.88 7.20
CA HIS A 175 17.17 4.07 7.29
C HIS A 175 17.85 3.98 5.90
N PRO A 176 17.64 5.00 5.02
CA PRO A 176 18.11 4.96 3.63
C PRO A 176 19.60 5.13 3.53
N ASN A 177 20.22 4.41 2.59
CA ASN A 177 21.63 4.52 2.29
C ASN A 177 21.92 5.57 1.21
N ILE A 178 21.40 6.77 1.41
CA ILE A 178 21.72 7.98 0.66
C ILE A 178 22.21 9.05 1.64
N ARG A 179 23.16 9.85 1.19
CA ARG A 179 23.70 10.99 1.95
C ARG A 179 23.57 12.23 1.09
N PHE A 180 23.08 13.30 1.68
CA PHE A 180 22.90 14.56 0.99
C PHE A 180 23.94 15.57 1.43
N GLN A 181 24.41 16.36 0.47
CA GLN A 181 25.18 17.57 0.71
C GLN A 181 24.41 18.73 0.09
N GLN A 182 24.08 19.71 0.93
CA GLN A 182 23.33 20.88 0.51
C GLN A 182 23.82 22.07 1.32
N LYS A 183 24.16 23.17 0.66
CA LYS A 183 24.58 24.42 1.29
C LYS A 183 23.48 25.48 1.27
N ARG A 184 22.63 25.45 0.25
CA ARG A 184 21.52 26.40 0.12
C ARG A 184 20.37 25.98 1.03
N THR A 185 19.90 26.94 1.84
CA THR A 185 18.68 26.75 2.64
C THR A 185 17.44 26.92 1.74
N PRO A 186 16.53 25.95 1.68
CA PRO A 186 15.28 26.07 0.92
C PRO A 186 14.38 27.18 1.47
N GLN A 187 13.55 27.75 0.60
CA GLN A 187 12.49 28.65 1.01
C GLN A 187 11.48 27.96 1.93
N ARG A 188 10.77 28.76 2.75
CA ARG A 188 9.78 28.25 3.71
C ARG A 188 8.67 27.44 3.04
N ASP A 189 8.22 27.91 1.88
CA ASP A 189 7.19 27.26 1.09
C ASP A 189 7.79 26.78 -0.24
N MET A 190 7.73 25.49 -0.47
CA MET A 190 8.21 24.85 -1.70
C MET A 190 7.08 24.04 -2.32
N THR A 191 7.00 24.01 -3.63
CA THR A 191 5.99 23.27 -4.38
C THR A 191 6.64 22.39 -5.43
N ARG A 192 5.94 21.32 -5.80
CA ARG A 192 6.27 20.51 -6.96
C ARG A 192 5.68 21.14 -8.21
N VAL A 193 6.38 20.99 -9.32
CA VAL A 193 5.94 21.51 -10.64
C VAL A 193 4.94 20.57 -11.31
N ASP A 194 4.90 19.32 -10.90
CA ASP A 194 3.87 18.39 -11.34
C ASP A 194 2.47 18.82 -10.81
N ASP A 195 1.42 18.28 -11.40
CA ASP A 195 0.05 18.57 -11.00
C ASP A 195 -0.35 17.99 -9.63
N ALA A 196 0.63 17.61 -8.81
CA ALA A 196 0.36 17.15 -7.46
C ALA A 196 -0.30 18.24 -6.61
N VAL A 197 -1.37 17.88 -5.94
CA VAL A 197 -2.14 18.79 -5.05
C VAL A 197 -1.46 19.06 -3.71
N VAL A 198 -0.16 18.74 -3.61
CA VAL A 198 0.62 18.88 -2.37
C VAL A 198 1.69 19.93 -2.54
N LYS A 199 1.79 20.83 -1.58
CA LYS A 199 2.92 21.73 -1.36
C LYS A 199 3.58 21.41 -0.03
N TYR A 200 4.81 21.87 0.15
CA TYR A 200 5.59 21.61 1.36
C TYR A 200 5.81 22.91 2.11
N HIS A 201 5.48 22.89 3.39
CA HIS A 201 5.68 24.01 4.30
C HIS A 201 6.70 23.63 5.38
N ARG A 202 7.66 24.51 5.65
CA ARG A 202 8.68 24.31 6.69
C ARG A 202 8.10 24.66 8.07
N ASP A 203 8.05 23.69 8.96
CA ASP A 203 7.69 23.90 10.36
C ASP A 203 8.83 24.67 11.07
N GLU A 204 8.50 25.79 11.71
CA GLU A 204 9.48 26.63 12.42
C GLU A 204 10.08 25.95 13.65
N SER A 205 9.36 25.03 14.28
CA SER A 205 9.78 24.36 15.50
C SER A 205 10.76 23.22 15.26
N SER A 206 10.50 22.42 14.21
CA SER A 206 11.27 21.22 13.88
C SER A 206 12.24 21.42 12.72
N GLY A 207 12.11 22.51 11.94
CA GLY A 207 12.84 22.74 10.70
C GLY A 207 12.49 21.77 9.56
N LYS A 208 11.57 20.83 9.79
CA LYS A 208 11.18 19.81 8.82
C LYS A 208 10.07 20.31 7.89
N PHE A 209 10.09 19.86 6.64
CA PHE A 209 9.01 20.15 5.69
C PHE A 209 7.85 19.19 5.89
N THR A 210 6.65 19.74 6.11
CA THR A 210 5.40 18.99 6.21
C THR A 210 4.58 19.15 4.93
N PRO A 211 3.95 18.07 4.40
CA PRO A 211 3.06 18.17 3.26
C PRO A 211 1.74 18.84 3.67
N THR A 212 1.30 19.81 2.88
CA THR A 212 0.00 20.48 3.02
C THR A 212 -0.74 20.41 1.68
N LEU A 213 -2.08 20.41 1.71
CA LEU A 213 -2.87 20.45 0.50
C LEU A 213 -2.78 21.85 -0.14
N ASP A 214 -2.57 21.88 -1.46
CA ASP A 214 -2.71 23.10 -2.24
C ASP A 214 -4.18 23.27 -2.65
N ALA A 215 -4.91 24.11 -1.93
CA ALA A 215 -6.33 24.36 -2.19
C ALA A 215 -6.60 24.77 -3.64
N LYS A 216 -5.70 25.57 -4.25
CA LYS A 216 -5.87 26.03 -5.63
C LYS A 216 -5.81 24.90 -6.65
N LYS A 217 -5.01 23.86 -6.39
CA LYS A 217 -4.93 22.66 -7.24
C LYS A 217 -6.02 21.65 -6.90
N GLY A 218 -6.42 21.55 -5.63
CA GLY A 218 -7.48 20.69 -5.16
C GLY A 218 -8.84 21.02 -5.76
N ASP A 219 -9.19 22.29 -5.82
CA ASP A 219 -10.47 22.79 -6.35
C ASP A 219 -10.65 22.53 -7.86
N LYS A 220 -9.58 22.29 -8.58
CA LYS A 220 -9.62 21.98 -10.02
C LYS A 220 -9.75 20.48 -10.34
N ARG A 221 -9.79 19.63 -9.32
CA ARG A 221 -9.86 18.19 -9.50
C ARG A 221 -11.29 17.75 -9.80
N GLU A 222 -11.61 17.59 -11.08
CA GLU A 222 -12.88 16.98 -11.50
C GLU A 222 -12.87 15.48 -11.20
N TRP A 223 -13.90 15.05 -10.47
CA TRP A 223 -14.16 13.63 -10.22
C TRP A 223 -14.83 13.02 -11.44
N ASN A 224 -14.09 12.26 -12.22
CA ASN A 224 -14.66 11.49 -13.32
C ASN A 224 -14.90 10.04 -12.86
N PHE A 225 -16.16 9.70 -12.61
CA PHE A 225 -16.56 8.39 -12.10
C PHE A 225 -16.18 7.24 -13.07
N ALA A 226 -16.33 7.45 -14.37
CA ALA A 226 -15.96 6.47 -15.39
C ALA A 226 -14.44 6.19 -15.38
N ARG A 227 -13.62 7.24 -15.21
CA ARG A 227 -12.16 7.10 -15.08
C ARG A 227 -11.76 6.38 -13.78
N LEU A 228 -12.50 6.59 -12.70
CA LEU A 228 -12.28 5.90 -11.43
C LEU A 228 -12.60 4.40 -11.55
N LEU A 229 -13.72 4.05 -12.17
CA LEU A 229 -14.12 2.66 -12.41
C LEU A 229 -13.19 1.93 -13.41
N GLY A 230 -12.54 2.64 -14.32
CA GLY A 230 -11.56 2.09 -15.25
C GLY A 230 -10.13 2.05 -14.72
N SER A 231 -9.89 2.51 -13.48
CA SER A 231 -8.56 2.54 -12.90
C SER A 231 -8.07 1.15 -12.43
N HIS A 232 -6.75 0.98 -12.28
CA HIS A 232 -6.14 -0.21 -11.67
C HIS A 232 -6.64 -0.47 -10.25
N GLU A 233 -7.10 0.57 -9.55
CA GLU A 233 -7.64 0.49 -8.19
C GLU A 233 -9.03 -0.17 -8.11
N ASN A 234 -9.72 -0.30 -9.24
CA ASN A 234 -11.06 -0.91 -9.30
C ASN A 234 -11.10 -2.31 -8.67
N ALA A 235 -10.06 -3.12 -8.86
CA ALA A 235 -10.01 -4.45 -8.28
C ALA A 235 -9.94 -4.42 -6.74
N HIS A 236 -9.15 -3.51 -6.18
CA HIS A 236 -9.05 -3.31 -4.73
C HIS A 236 -10.35 -2.76 -4.15
N ILE A 237 -11.00 -1.80 -4.82
CA ILE A 237 -12.29 -1.24 -4.40
C ILE A 237 -13.36 -2.33 -4.41
N ALA A 238 -13.48 -3.09 -5.51
CA ALA A 238 -14.45 -4.18 -5.62
C ALA A 238 -14.25 -5.25 -4.54
N PHE A 239 -13.00 -5.65 -4.28
CA PHE A 239 -12.66 -6.59 -3.23
C PHE A 239 -13.03 -6.04 -1.85
N THR A 240 -12.55 -4.85 -1.51
CA THR A 240 -12.73 -4.26 -0.17
C THR A 240 -14.19 -4.08 0.16
N LEU A 241 -14.99 -3.48 -0.74
CA LEU A 241 -16.42 -3.25 -0.51
C LEU A 241 -17.18 -4.57 -0.44
N SER A 242 -16.90 -5.53 -1.33
CA SER A 242 -17.57 -6.83 -1.30
C SER A 242 -17.29 -7.59 0.00
N ILE A 243 -16.05 -7.66 0.43
CA ILE A 243 -15.67 -8.40 1.64
C ILE A 243 -16.18 -7.68 2.90
N GLN A 244 -16.11 -6.36 2.98
CA GLN A 244 -16.66 -5.61 4.11
C GLN A 244 -18.17 -5.78 4.23
N THR A 245 -18.90 -5.72 3.09
CA THR A 245 -20.35 -5.98 3.07
C THR A 245 -20.67 -7.35 3.64
N VAL A 246 -19.98 -8.38 3.15
CA VAL A 246 -20.22 -9.77 3.56
C VAL A 246 -19.79 -10.02 5.00
N MET A 247 -18.65 -9.46 5.45
CA MET A 247 -18.21 -9.55 6.83
C MET A 247 -19.22 -8.88 7.79
N GLY A 248 -19.69 -7.69 7.45
CA GLY A 248 -20.68 -6.96 8.23
C GLY A 248 -22.00 -7.73 8.32
N ALA A 249 -22.51 -8.23 7.18
CA ALA A 249 -23.73 -9.05 7.14
C ALA A 249 -23.59 -10.35 7.92
N PHE A 250 -22.42 -10.98 7.89
CA PHE A 250 -22.14 -12.20 8.66
C PHE A 250 -22.16 -11.93 10.18
N VAL A 251 -21.60 -10.82 10.62
CA VAL A 251 -21.66 -10.39 12.03
C VAL A 251 -23.11 -10.13 12.47
N VAL A 252 -23.91 -9.45 11.64
CA VAL A 252 -25.33 -9.22 11.91
C VAL A 252 -26.08 -10.53 11.99
N LEU A 253 -25.85 -11.48 11.07
CA LEU A 253 -26.46 -12.79 11.09
C LEU A 253 -26.12 -13.56 12.37
N LEU A 254 -24.86 -13.58 12.78
CA LEU A 254 -24.44 -14.24 14.04
C LEU A 254 -25.00 -13.51 15.26
N GLY A 255 -25.19 -12.20 15.19
CA GLY A 255 -25.88 -11.42 16.22
C GLY A 255 -27.30 -11.93 16.49
N GLY A 256 -27.98 -12.52 15.50
CA GLY A 256 -29.29 -13.13 15.65
C GLY A 256 -29.36 -14.27 16.68
N TYR A 257 -28.25 -14.85 17.07
CA TYR A 257 -28.18 -15.86 18.15
C TYR A 257 -28.10 -15.26 19.56
N PHE A 258 -27.82 -13.97 19.69
CA PHE A 258 -27.51 -13.34 20.99
C PHE A 258 -28.32 -12.06 21.25
N ILE A 259 -28.77 -11.36 20.22
CA ILE A 259 -29.39 -10.03 20.29
C ILE A 259 -30.85 -10.14 19.93
N GLU A 260 -31.76 -9.85 20.87
CA GLU A 260 -33.19 -10.04 20.73
C GLU A 260 -33.81 -9.47 19.44
N PRO A 261 -33.54 -8.21 19.02
CA PRO A 261 -34.07 -7.68 17.77
C PRO A 261 -33.62 -8.43 16.50
N LEU A 262 -32.47 -9.14 16.55
CA LEU A 262 -31.93 -9.92 15.44
C LEU A 262 -32.38 -11.40 15.45
N GLN A 263 -33.05 -11.87 16.52
CA GLN A 263 -33.47 -13.29 16.62
C GLN A 263 -34.45 -13.69 15.52
N SER A 264 -35.32 -12.78 15.10
CA SER A 264 -36.27 -13.02 13.98
C SER A 264 -35.50 -13.32 12.67
N LEU A 265 -34.29 -12.85 12.50
CA LEU A 265 -33.44 -13.18 11.35
C LEU A 265 -33.02 -14.65 11.37
N ALA A 266 -32.69 -15.21 12.53
CA ALA A 266 -32.19 -16.60 12.67
C ALA A 266 -33.19 -17.67 12.25
N GLY A 267 -34.51 -17.39 12.29
CA GLY A 267 -35.60 -18.25 11.81
C GLY A 267 -36.17 -17.87 10.44
N SER A 268 -35.61 -16.87 9.80
CA SER A 268 -36.15 -16.28 8.56
C SER A 268 -35.87 -17.13 7.32
N THR A 269 -36.83 -17.14 6.39
CA THR A 269 -36.63 -17.73 5.04
C THR A 269 -35.57 -17.02 4.20
N ALA A 270 -35.14 -15.83 4.61
CA ALA A 270 -34.08 -15.06 3.94
C ALA A 270 -32.68 -15.63 4.17
N ILE A 271 -32.42 -16.49 5.20
CA ILE A 271 -31.06 -16.95 5.56
C ILE A 271 -30.36 -17.64 4.40
N ILE A 272 -30.98 -18.66 3.81
CA ILE A 272 -30.33 -19.46 2.76
C ILE A 272 -30.03 -18.61 1.51
N PRO A 273 -30.98 -17.84 0.94
CA PRO A 273 -30.67 -16.92 -0.15
C PRO A 273 -29.58 -15.91 0.20
N MET A 274 -29.64 -15.35 1.41
CA MET A 274 -28.63 -14.40 1.91
C MET A 274 -27.22 -15.00 1.94
N LEU A 275 -27.06 -16.21 2.50
CA LEU A 275 -25.78 -16.92 2.56
C LEU A 275 -25.21 -17.23 1.17
N ILE A 276 -26.08 -17.64 0.22
CA ILE A 276 -25.67 -17.91 -1.17
C ILE A 276 -25.17 -16.62 -1.83
N ILE A 277 -25.91 -15.51 -1.69
CA ILE A 277 -25.53 -14.23 -2.28
C ILE A 277 -24.25 -13.69 -1.62
N MET A 278 -24.08 -13.88 -0.30
CA MET A 278 -22.84 -13.55 0.40
C MET A 278 -21.63 -14.31 -0.16
N LEU A 279 -21.76 -15.61 -0.43
CA LEU A 279 -20.70 -16.41 -1.06
C LEU A 279 -20.39 -15.93 -2.49
N MET A 280 -21.41 -15.61 -3.28
CA MET A 280 -21.21 -15.08 -4.62
C MET A 280 -20.51 -13.72 -4.59
N LEU A 281 -20.90 -12.83 -3.68
CA LEU A 281 -20.29 -11.51 -3.54
C LEU A 281 -18.86 -11.58 -3.04
N ALA A 282 -18.59 -12.42 -2.04
CA ALA A 282 -17.23 -12.66 -1.56
C ALA A 282 -16.34 -13.30 -2.64
N GLY A 283 -16.88 -14.28 -3.37
CA GLY A 283 -16.20 -14.92 -4.50
C GLY A 283 -15.89 -13.93 -5.62
N TYR A 284 -16.80 -13.02 -5.94
CA TYR A 284 -16.57 -11.93 -6.90
C TYR A 284 -15.43 -11.01 -6.46
N GLY A 285 -15.43 -10.55 -5.20
CA GLY A 285 -14.36 -9.72 -4.67
C GLY A 285 -12.99 -10.40 -4.73
N LEU A 286 -12.90 -11.68 -4.32
CA LEU A 286 -11.68 -12.48 -4.39
C LEU A 286 -11.22 -12.72 -5.84
N PHE A 287 -12.15 -12.98 -6.75
CA PHE A 287 -11.84 -13.12 -8.18
C PHE A 287 -11.23 -11.83 -8.74
N LYS A 288 -11.84 -10.69 -8.49
CA LYS A 288 -11.34 -9.38 -8.92
C LYS A 288 -9.95 -9.10 -8.35
N LEU A 289 -9.75 -9.38 -7.06
CA LEU A 289 -8.44 -9.20 -6.42
C LEU A 289 -7.37 -10.12 -7.03
N ASN A 290 -7.71 -11.35 -7.38
CA ASN A 290 -6.75 -12.25 -8.02
C ASN A 290 -6.40 -11.82 -9.45
N MET A 291 -7.38 -11.32 -10.19
CA MET A 291 -7.19 -10.89 -11.59
C MET A 291 -6.35 -9.62 -11.74
N HIS A 292 -6.21 -8.78 -10.68
CA HIS A 292 -5.33 -7.62 -10.75
C HIS A 292 -3.84 -7.97 -10.60
N LEU A 293 -3.53 -9.19 -10.11
CA LEU A 293 -2.16 -9.64 -9.97
C LEU A 293 -1.51 -9.81 -11.34
N GLY A 294 -0.30 -9.32 -11.50
CA GLY A 294 0.42 -9.51 -12.76
C GLY A 294 0.71 -10.97 -13.11
N LYS A 295 0.76 -11.85 -12.11
CA LYS A 295 0.94 -13.31 -12.24
C LYS A 295 -0.05 -14.06 -11.33
N PRO A 296 -1.34 -14.14 -11.68
CA PRO A 296 -2.39 -14.73 -10.83
C PRO A 296 -2.13 -16.17 -10.40
N HIS A 297 -1.53 -16.97 -11.26
CA HIS A 297 -1.20 -18.37 -10.97
C HIS A 297 -0.20 -18.56 -9.81
N ARG A 298 0.51 -17.49 -9.42
CA ARG A 298 1.44 -17.48 -8.28
C ARG A 298 0.78 -17.04 -6.97
N PHE A 299 -0.54 -16.87 -6.94
CA PHE A 299 -1.28 -16.36 -5.77
C PHE A 299 -0.99 -17.14 -4.47
N TYR A 300 -0.80 -18.46 -4.54
CA TYR A 300 -0.47 -19.30 -3.39
C TYR A 300 0.79 -18.84 -2.62
N ARG A 301 1.70 -18.11 -3.28
CA ARG A 301 2.90 -17.51 -2.64
C ARG A 301 2.55 -16.35 -1.71
N GLY A 302 1.33 -15.85 -1.78
CA GLY A 302 0.82 -14.80 -0.87
C GLY A 302 0.87 -15.20 0.61
N PHE A 303 0.92 -16.50 0.92
CA PHE A 303 1.03 -17.01 2.28
C PHE A 303 2.48 -17.16 2.81
N TYR A 304 3.51 -16.86 2.01
CA TYR A 304 4.90 -17.17 2.37
C TYR A 304 5.47 -16.25 3.45
N ASN A 305 4.91 -15.07 3.65
CA ASN A 305 5.44 -14.08 4.60
C ASN A 305 4.44 -13.70 5.71
N LEU A 306 3.78 -14.67 6.32
CA LEU A 306 2.83 -14.43 7.42
C LEU A 306 3.49 -13.74 8.63
N ARG A 307 4.80 -13.89 8.82
CA ARG A 307 5.51 -13.29 9.95
C ARG A 307 5.62 -11.76 9.87
N HIS A 308 5.76 -11.19 8.67
CA HIS A 308 6.07 -9.76 8.52
C HIS A 308 5.07 -9.01 7.63
N SER A 309 4.57 -9.63 6.56
CA SER A 309 3.74 -8.96 5.58
C SER A 309 2.28 -8.81 6.05
N PRO A 310 1.75 -7.57 6.11
CA PRO A 310 0.32 -7.36 6.36
C PRO A 310 -0.55 -7.93 5.24
N VAL A 311 -0.08 -7.93 4.00
CA VAL A 311 -0.77 -8.54 2.85
C VAL A 311 -0.94 -10.06 3.06
N SER A 312 0.13 -10.78 3.47
CA SER A 312 0.02 -12.22 3.75
C SER A 312 -1.00 -12.54 4.85
N ARG A 313 -1.03 -11.71 5.89
CA ARG A 313 -1.96 -11.88 7.00
C ARG A 313 -3.39 -11.55 6.61
N GLU A 314 -3.60 -10.51 5.79
CA GLU A 314 -4.90 -10.21 5.21
C GLU A 314 -5.41 -11.38 4.37
N ILE A 315 -4.59 -11.90 3.46
CA ILE A 315 -4.93 -13.07 2.64
C ILE A 315 -5.33 -14.24 3.53
N ALA A 316 -4.58 -14.54 4.58
CA ALA A 316 -4.89 -15.63 5.50
C ALA A 316 -6.21 -15.40 6.25
N GLY A 317 -6.45 -14.19 6.76
CA GLY A 317 -7.67 -13.83 7.47
C GLY A 317 -8.91 -13.88 6.59
N VAL A 318 -8.84 -13.33 5.38
CA VAL A 318 -9.94 -13.38 4.41
C VAL A 318 -10.20 -14.82 3.94
N SER A 319 -9.14 -15.62 3.77
CA SER A 319 -9.29 -17.06 3.44
C SER A 319 -9.98 -17.83 4.57
N ALA A 320 -9.63 -17.56 5.83
CA ALA A 320 -10.30 -18.16 7.00
C ALA A 320 -11.78 -17.72 7.04
N PHE A 321 -12.08 -16.44 6.80
CA PHE A 321 -13.43 -15.93 6.71
C PHE A 321 -14.24 -16.65 5.62
N PHE A 322 -13.70 -16.73 4.40
CA PHE A 322 -14.38 -17.38 3.28
C PHE A 322 -14.61 -18.88 3.54
N THR A 323 -13.65 -19.56 4.14
CA THR A 323 -13.80 -20.97 4.55
C THR A 323 -14.87 -21.12 5.61
N GLY A 324 -14.90 -20.24 6.62
CA GLY A 324 -15.94 -20.21 7.64
C GLY A 324 -17.34 -19.98 7.06
N LEU A 325 -17.46 -18.98 6.19
CA LEU A 325 -18.73 -18.68 5.50
C LEU A 325 -19.20 -19.86 4.63
N LEU A 326 -18.30 -20.49 3.87
CA LEU A 326 -18.61 -21.63 3.01
C LEU A 326 -19.10 -22.82 3.84
N GLY A 327 -18.39 -23.18 4.90
CA GLY A 327 -18.78 -24.28 5.77
C GLY A 327 -20.07 -23.99 6.54
N PHE A 328 -20.23 -22.78 7.08
CA PHE A 328 -21.46 -22.35 7.71
C PHE A 328 -22.65 -22.46 6.76
N THR A 329 -22.52 -21.99 5.53
CA THR A 329 -23.54 -22.08 4.50
C THR A 329 -23.87 -23.54 4.17
N PHE A 330 -22.86 -24.37 3.93
CA PHE A 330 -23.06 -25.78 3.58
C PHE A 330 -23.81 -26.53 4.67
N PHE A 331 -23.39 -26.39 5.94
CA PHE A 331 -24.06 -27.08 7.05
C PHE A 331 -25.39 -26.47 7.45
N SER A 332 -25.75 -25.31 6.95
CA SER A 332 -27.09 -24.72 7.15
C SER A 332 -28.20 -25.40 6.32
N PHE A 333 -27.85 -26.29 5.40
CA PHE A 333 -28.84 -27.10 4.65
C PHE A 333 -29.24 -28.39 5.38
N PHE A 334 -28.66 -28.71 6.53
CA PHE A 334 -28.87 -29.97 7.23
C PHE A 334 -29.22 -29.71 8.70
N ASP A 335 -30.18 -30.49 9.25
CA ASP A 335 -30.71 -30.30 10.60
C ASP A 335 -30.21 -31.34 11.64
N ALA A 336 -29.27 -32.22 11.30
CA ALA A 336 -28.73 -33.21 12.22
C ALA A 336 -27.88 -32.53 13.32
N GLU A 337 -27.82 -33.09 14.53
CA GLU A 337 -27.02 -32.54 15.65
C GLU A 337 -25.57 -32.33 15.32
N ILE A 338 -24.96 -33.30 14.62
CA ILE A 338 -23.54 -33.16 14.17
C ILE A 338 -23.37 -32.00 13.21
N THR A 339 -24.32 -31.69 12.35
CA THR A 339 -24.26 -30.57 11.42
C THR A 339 -24.44 -29.23 12.11
N GLN A 340 -25.21 -29.18 13.20
CA GLN A 340 -25.32 -27.98 14.04
C GLN A 340 -23.98 -27.69 14.74
N LEU A 341 -23.30 -28.71 15.27
CA LEU A 341 -21.96 -28.54 15.84
C LEU A 341 -20.97 -28.02 14.77
N LEU A 342 -20.95 -28.65 13.60
CA LEU A 342 -20.06 -28.20 12.51
C LEU A 342 -20.39 -26.78 12.05
N ARG A 343 -21.66 -26.42 11.94
CA ARG A 343 -22.09 -25.07 11.63
C ARG A 343 -21.54 -24.06 12.66
N THR A 344 -21.61 -24.38 13.95
CA THR A 344 -21.07 -23.54 15.00
C THR A 344 -19.55 -23.40 14.91
N MET A 345 -18.84 -24.49 14.60
CA MET A 345 -17.38 -24.44 14.38
C MET A 345 -17.01 -23.53 13.19
N PHE A 346 -17.74 -23.65 12.06
CA PHE A 346 -17.48 -22.80 10.91
C PHE A 346 -17.91 -21.34 11.14
N ALA A 347 -18.93 -21.09 11.97
CA ALA A 347 -19.27 -19.75 12.44
C ALA A 347 -18.09 -19.13 13.22
N ALA A 348 -17.47 -19.88 14.12
CA ALA A 348 -16.32 -19.43 14.89
C ALA A 348 -15.10 -19.15 13.99
N ILE A 349 -14.82 -20.03 13.00
CA ILE A 349 -13.77 -19.80 12.00
C ILE A 349 -14.05 -18.54 11.19
N GLY A 350 -15.30 -18.35 10.77
CA GLY A 350 -15.72 -17.14 10.04
C GLY A 350 -15.55 -15.88 10.88
N LEU A 351 -15.97 -15.90 12.14
CA LEU A 351 -15.82 -14.77 13.05
C LEU A 351 -14.34 -14.45 13.34
N PHE A 352 -13.50 -15.47 13.52
CA PHE A 352 -12.04 -15.27 13.59
C PHE A 352 -11.53 -14.60 12.32
N GLY A 353 -11.99 -15.04 11.15
CA GLY A 353 -11.64 -14.45 9.86
C GLY A 353 -12.10 -12.99 9.72
N VAL A 354 -13.29 -12.63 10.23
CA VAL A 354 -13.77 -11.24 10.28
C VAL A 354 -12.84 -10.37 11.12
N ILE A 355 -12.51 -10.81 12.33
CA ILE A 355 -11.67 -10.03 13.26
C ILE A 355 -10.24 -9.91 12.73
N PHE A 356 -9.63 -11.04 12.41
CA PHE A 356 -8.24 -11.10 11.97
C PHE A 356 -8.06 -10.50 10.57
N GLY A 357 -8.91 -10.91 9.60
CA GLY A 357 -8.88 -10.39 8.24
C GLY A 357 -9.22 -8.90 8.19
N GLY A 358 -10.26 -8.45 8.87
CA GLY A 358 -10.65 -7.03 8.95
C GLY A 358 -9.54 -6.17 9.59
N TYR A 359 -8.91 -6.66 10.67
CA TYR A 359 -7.77 -5.96 11.27
C TYR A 359 -6.59 -5.80 10.29
N PHE A 360 -6.21 -6.86 9.56
CA PHE A 360 -5.09 -6.77 8.63
C PHE A 360 -5.45 -6.06 7.32
N MET A 361 -6.70 -6.09 6.89
CA MET A 361 -7.20 -5.22 5.82
C MET A 361 -7.00 -3.73 6.16
N TYR A 362 -7.34 -3.31 7.39
CA TYR A 362 -7.04 -1.98 7.90
C TYR A 362 -5.52 -1.74 8.02
N LYS A 363 -4.78 -2.68 8.63
CA LYS A 363 -3.34 -2.55 8.90
C LYS A 363 -2.51 -2.39 7.62
N LEU A 364 -2.97 -2.96 6.51
CA LEU A 364 -2.34 -2.84 5.20
C LEU A 364 -2.25 -1.38 4.72
N TYR A 365 -3.25 -0.55 5.04
CA TYR A 365 -3.27 0.87 4.69
C TYR A 365 -2.56 1.76 5.72
N ARG A 366 -2.18 1.24 6.89
CA ARG A 366 -1.38 1.98 7.88
C ARG A 366 0.09 2.04 7.44
N ILE A 367 0.35 2.86 6.42
CA ILE A 367 1.66 2.99 5.77
C ILE A 367 2.29 4.31 6.20
N GLU A 368 3.43 4.27 6.89
CA GLU A 368 4.14 5.48 7.37
C GLU A 368 4.53 6.42 6.24
N ALA A 369 4.87 5.85 5.07
CA ALA A 369 5.16 6.62 3.86
C ALA A 369 3.95 7.32 3.23
N ARG A 370 2.74 7.04 3.71
CA ARG A 370 1.48 7.61 3.22
C ARG A 370 0.70 8.24 4.40
N PRO A 371 1.07 9.44 4.85
CA PRO A 371 0.52 10.03 6.07
C PRO A 371 -1.00 10.19 6.04
N PHE A 372 -1.61 10.40 4.86
CA PHE A 372 -3.08 10.48 4.72
C PHE A 372 -3.78 9.15 4.99
N TRP A 373 -3.12 8.01 4.78
CA TRP A 373 -3.64 6.69 5.10
C TRP A 373 -3.26 6.25 6.51
N ASN A 374 -2.14 6.74 7.03
CA ASN A 374 -1.63 6.41 8.37
C ASN A 374 -2.35 7.21 9.47
N HIS A 375 -3.66 7.20 9.48
CA HIS A 375 -4.50 7.95 10.39
C HIS A 375 -5.58 7.05 11.01
N TRP A 376 -6.07 7.37 12.22
CA TRP A 376 -7.16 6.63 12.88
C TRP A 376 -8.45 6.61 12.04
N TYR A 377 -8.69 7.64 11.26
CA TYR A 377 -9.82 7.76 10.36
C TYR A 377 -9.94 6.57 9.39
N THR A 378 -8.83 6.00 8.94
CA THR A 378 -8.84 4.79 8.12
C THR A 378 -9.52 3.61 8.81
N ALA A 379 -9.34 3.45 10.13
CA ALA A 379 -10.06 2.42 10.90
C ALA A 379 -11.55 2.73 11.00
N ALA A 380 -11.90 3.99 11.24
CA ALA A 380 -13.29 4.43 11.31
C ALA A 380 -14.03 4.16 9.99
N THR A 381 -13.45 4.55 8.87
CA THR A 381 -14.02 4.32 7.52
C THR A 381 -14.21 2.83 7.23
N PHE A 382 -13.21 1.98 7.55
CA PHE A 382 -13.34 0.53 7.32
C PHE A 382 -14.43 -0.11 8.19
N GLY A 383 -14.51 0.29 9.46
CA GLY A 383 -15.54 -0.16 10.39
C GLY A 383 -16.94 0.33 10.00
N SER A 384 -17.06 1.62 9.68
CA SER A 384 -18.34 2.22 9.26
C SER A 384 -18.87 1.58 7.97
N THR A 385 -18.02 1.41 6.96
CA THR A 385 -18.41 0.75 5.70
C THR A 385 -18.93 -0.66 5.94
N ALA A 386 -18.28 -1.46 6.79
CA ALA A 386 -18.76 -2.81 7.11
C ALA A 386 -20.10 -2.79 7.84
N LEU A 387 -20.31 -1.87 8.77
CA LEU A 387 -21.59 -1.72 9.48
C LEU A 387 -22.70 -1.26 8.54
N VAL A 388 -22.46 -0.21 7.76
CA VAL A 388 -23.45 0.37 6.85
C VAL A 388 -23.84 -0.62 5.76
N LEU A 389 -22.89 -1.12 5.01
CA LEU A 389 -23.16 -2.01 3.89
C LEU A 389 -23.68 -3.38 4.35
N GLY A 390 -23.15 -3.90 5.47
CA GLY A 390 -23.62 -5.18 6.02
C GLY A 390 -25.04 -5.14 6.52
N SER A 391 -25.44 -4.09 7.25
CA SER A 391 -26.83 -3.94 7.72
C SER A 391 -27.81 -3.63 6.60
N LEU A 392 -27.45 -2.77 5.62
CA LEU A 392 -28.29 -2.49 4.45
C LEU A 392 -28.44 -3.72 3.55
N PHE A 393 -27.37 -4.48 3.35
CA PHE A 393 -27.44 -5.75 2.62
C PHE A 393 -28.38 -6.75 3.32
N THR A 394 -28.27 -6.91 4.64
CA THR A 394 -29.16 -7.77 5.41
C THR A 394 -30.60 -7.31 5.32
N LEU A 395 -30.86 -6.01 5.47
CA LEU A 395 -32.19 -5.42 5.32
C LEU A 395 -32.79 -5.71 3.93
N LEU A 396 -32.00 -5.52 2.88
CA LEU A 396 -32.41 -5.82 1.51
C LEU A 396 -32.79 -7.29 1.35
N MET A 397 -32.00 -8.22 1.90
CA MET A 397 -32.28 -9.66 1.82
C MET A 397 -33.58 -10.04 2.55
N VAL A 398 -33.79 -9.47 3.73
CA VAL A 398 -35.02 -9.73 4.50
C VAL A 398 -36.26 -9.19 3.76
N ILE A 399 -36.24 -7.97 3.24
CA ILE A 399 -37.35 -7.39 2.47
C ILE A 399 -37.66 -8.23 1.22
N THR A 400 -36.61 -8.81 0.60
CA THR A 400 -36.78 -9.54 -0.68
C THR A 400 -37.30 -10.98 -0.47
N PHE A 401 -36.84 -11.66 0.59
CA PHE A 401 -37.05 -13.12 0.76
C PHE A 401 -37.87 -13.50 2.00
N ALA A 402 -38.25 -12.54 2.84
CA ALA A 402 -39.02 -12.77 4.07
C ALA A 402 -39.95 -11.61 4.38
N THR A 403 -40.71 -11.72 5.46
CA THR A 403 -41.46 -10.61 6.02
C THR A 403 -40.63 -9.83 7.00
N LEU A 404 -40.51 -8.52 6.77
CA LEU A 404 -39.74 -7.65 7.64
C LEU A 404 -40.52 -7.39 8.95
N ASP A 405 -39.95 -7.76 10.08
CA ASP A 405 -40.43 -7.34 11.38
C ASP A 405 -39.96 -5.89 11.67
N ASN A 406 -40.83 -5.06 12.24
CA ASN A 406 -40.58 -3.67 12.52
C ASN A 406 -39.37 -3.49 13.48
N SER A 407 -39.22 -4.37 14.47
CA SER A 407 -38.12 -4.32 15.42
C SER A 407 -36.77 -4.59 14.75
N LEU A 408 -36.71 -5.59 13.88
CA LEU A 408 -35.55 -5.94 13.09
C LEU A 408 -35.19 -4.79 12.12
N GLY A 409 -36.20 -4.27 11.41
CA GLY A 409 -35.99 -3.15 10.48
C GLY A 409 -35.44 -1.91 11.16
N PHE A 410 -36.01 -1.52 12.29
CA PHE A 410 -35.53 -0.38 13.07
C PHE A 410 -34.12 -0.59 13.61
N PHE A 411 -33.80 -1.80 14.08
CA PHE A 411 -32.46 -2.12 14.61
C PHE A 411 -31.39 -2.08 13.49
N LEU A 412 -31.65 -2.64 12.32
CA LEU A 412 -30.74 -2.60 11.18
C LEU A 412 -30.49 -1.17 10.69
N LEU A 413 -31.56 -0.35 10.63
CA LEU A 413 -31.41 1.08 10.30
C LEU A 413 -30.64 1.85 11.37
N SER A 414 -30.75 1.48 12.64
CA SER A 414 -29.99 2.09 13.72
C SER A 414 -28.49 1.76 13.61
N ILE A 415 -28.14 0.52 13.23
CA ILE A 415 -26.74 0.13 12.93
C ILE A 415 -26.22 0.94 11.74
N THR A 416 -27.03 1.08 10.69
CA THR A 416 -26.68 1.89 9.50
C THR A 416 -26.43 3.34 9.89
N ALA A 417 -27.34 3.96 10.66
CA ALA A 417 -27.20 5.34 11.10
C ALA A 417 -25.96 5.53 11.99
N PHE A 418 -25.69 4.58 12.90
CA PHE A 418 -24.47 4.60 13.72
C PHE A 418 -23.20 4.48 12.86
N GLY A 419 -23.20 3.60 11.86
CA GLY A 419 -22.10 3.50 10.91
C GLY A 419 -21.83 4.81 10.17
N LEU A 420 -22.88 5.46 9.67
CA LEU A 420 -22.78 6.76 8.99
C LEU A 420 -22.28 7.89 9.91
N LEU A 421 -22.58 7.83 11.21
CA LEU A 421 -22.05 8.79 12.19
C LEU A 421 -20.56 8.59 12.52
N LEU A 422 -20.03 7.39 12.29
CA LEU A 422 -18.61 7.09 12.47
C LEU A 422 -17.75 7.57 11.29
N GLU A 423 -18.32 7.78 10.13
CA GLU A 423 -17.65 8.25 8.90
C GLU A 423 -17.55 9.78 8.87
#